data_fece4f1f66a285f4193c32bb1459174b
#
_entry.id   fece4f1f66a285f4193c32bb1459174b
#
_cell.length_a   1.000
_cell.length_b   1.000
_cell.length_c   1.000
_cell.angle_alpha   90.00
_cell.angle_beta   90.00
_cell.angle_gamma   90.00
#
_symmetry.space_group_name_H-M   'P 1'
#
loop_
_entity.id
_entity.type
_entity.pdbx_description
1 polymer ?
#
loop_
_entity_poly.entity_id
_entity_poly.type
_entity_poly.pdbx_seq_one_letter_code
_entity_poly.pdbx_strand_id
1 'polypeptide(L)' 'MGNVEKIIEKFNLSKFGHTFEECKKVLEYTGFVEKSSKGSHHKFIKQGLNRPFILAKHHPIDPAAINEILDFVNKEYKK' A
#
# COMPACT_ATOMS: atom_id res chain seq x y z
N MET A 1 -2.04 -0.92 16.44
CA MET A 1 -2.11 -2.03 16.19
C MET A 1 -3.31 -2.46 15.47
N GLY A 2 -4.41 -2.53 15.89
CA GLY A 2 -5.50 -3.17 15.24
C GLY A 2 -5.93 -2.58 13.90
N ASN A 3 -5.74 -1.27 13.70
CA ASN A 3 -6.27 -0.64 12.49
C ASN A 3 -5.62 -1.15 11.21
N VAL A 4 -4.29 -1.25 11.21
CA VAL A 4 -3.60 -1.70 10.02
C VAL A 4 -3.90 -3.16 9.75
N GLU A 5 -3.94 -3.96 10.78
CA GLU A 5 -4.24 -5.37 10.62
C GLU A 5 -5.63 -5.59 10.04
N LYS A 6 -6.59 -4.78 10.48
CA LYS A 6 -7.94 -4.86 9.93
C LYS A 6 -7.97 -4.46 8.46
N ILE A 7 -7.18 -3.46 8.10
CA ILE A 7 -7.11 -3.05 6.70
C ILE A 7 -6.52 -4.16 5.85
N ILE A 8 -5.46 -4.79 6.34
CA ILE A 8 -4.84 -5.90 5.62
C ILE A 8 -5.84 -7.03 5.44
N GLU A 9 -6.61 -7.31 6.47
CA GLU A 9 -7.67 -8.31 6.37
C GLU A 9 -8.67 -7.97 5.28
N LYS A 10 -9.09 -6.71 5.23
CA LYS A 10 -10.01 -6.27 4.20
C LYS A 10 -9.41 -6.45 2.81
N PHE A 11 -8.12 -6.15 2.67
CA PHE A 11 -7.44 -6.34 1.39
C PHE A 11 -7.43 -7.80 0.97
N ASN A 12 -7.26 -8.69 1.92
CA ASN A 12 -7.27 -10.13 1.62
C ASN A 12 -8.64 -10.64 1.26
N LEU A 13 -9.67 -10.07 1.86
CA LEU A 13 -11.04 -10.49 1.58
C LEU A 13 -11.52 -9.99 0.21
N SER A 14 -11.10 -8.80 -0.19
CA SER A 14 -11.54 -8.23 -1.46
C SER A 14 -10.48 -7.26 -1.93
N LYS A 15 -10.27 -7.21 -3.24
CA LYS A 15 -9.32 -6.27 -3.83
C LYS A 15 -10.00 -4.99 -4.30
N PHE A 16 -11.28 -4.83 -4.03
CA PHE A 16 -12.05 -3.71 -4.56
C PHE A 16 -12.55 -2.81 -3.43
N GLY A 17 -12.79 -1.54 -3.78
CA GLY A 17 -13.45 -0.63 -2.86
C GLY A 17 -12.58 -0.04 -1.77
N HIS A 18 -11.27 -0.03 -1.97
CA HIS A 18 -10.38 0.49 -0.94
C HIS A 18 -9.97 1.93 -1.24
N THR A 19 -9.60 2.64 -0.19
CA THR A 19 -9.25 4.05 -0.29
C THR A 19 -7.74 4.24 -0.31
N PHE A 20 -7.33 5.43 -0.80
CA PHE A 20 -5.91 5.78 -0.80
C PHE A 20 -5.35 5.78 0.63
N GLU A 21 -6.12 6.31 1.58
CA GLU A 21 -5.65 6.39 2.96
C GLU A 21 -5.37 5.01 3.54
N GLU A 22 -6.21 4.04 3.20
CA GLU A 22 -5.98 2.67 3.67
C GLU A 22 -4.69 2.12 3.10
N CYS A 23 -4.46 2.34 1.82
CA CYS A 23 -3.25 1.87 1.18
C CYS A 23 -2.02 2.52 1.78
N LYS A 24 -2.09 3.83 2.02
CA LYS A 24 -0.97 4.55 2.59
C LYS A 24 -0.63 4.01 3.99
N LYS A 25 -1.64 3.74 4.80
CA LYS A 25 -1.40 3.20 6.14
C LYS A 25 -0.68 1.87 6.07
N VAL A 26 -1.11 0.99 5.18
CA VAL A 26 -0.48 -0.31 5.06
C VAL A 26 0.95 -0.18 4.55
N LEU A 27 1.16 0.69 3.56
CA LEU A 27 2.51 0.90 3.03
C LEU A 27 3.45 1.43 4.11
N GLU A 28 2.99 2.40 4.88
CA GLU A 28 3.82 2.96 5.95
C GLU A 28 4.13 1.90 7.01
N TYR A 29 3.17 1.06 7.28
CA TYR A 29 3.36 -0.01 8.24
C TYR A 29 4.47 -0.97 7.80
N THR A 30 4.62 -1.19 6.50
CA THR A 30 5.66 -2.09 5.99
C THR A 30 6.98 -1.38 5.75
N GLY A 31 7.07 -0.10 6.08
CA GLY A 31 8.34 0.61 6.00
C GLY A 31 8.46 1.60 4.84
N PHE A 32 7.41 1.75 4.04
CA PHE A 32 7.45 2.73 2.97
C PHE A 32 7.25 4.13 3.52
N VAL A 33 7.83 5.09 2.82
CA VAL A 33 7.69 6.50 3.16
C VAL A 33 7.25 7.22 1.89
N GLU A 34 6.25 8.07 2.03
CA GLU A 34 5.81 8.87 0.89
C GLU A 34 6.84 9.96 0.64
N LYS A 35 7.44 9.93 -0.54
CA LYS A 35 8.54 10.82 -0.84
C LYS A 35 8.09 12.06 -1.59
N SER A 36 7.17 11.91 -2.51
CA SER A 36 6.70 13.05 -3.29
C SER A 36 5.36 12.70 -3.91
N SER A 37 4.65 13.73 -4.33
CA SER A 37 3.41 13.53 -5.05
C SER A 37 3.38 14.48 -6.23
N LYS A 38 2.73 14.06 -7.30
CA LYS A 38 2.59 14.88 -8.47
C LYS A 38 1.20 14.63 -9.03
N GLY A 39 0.32 15.62 -8.89
CA GLY A 39 -1.07 15.41 -9.23
C GLY A 39 -1.66 14.32 -8.37
N SER A 40 -2.20 13.30 -9.00
CA SER A 40 -2.80 12.19 -8.27
C SER A 40 -1.82 11.03 -8.05
N HIS A 41 -0.57 11.17 -8.47
CA HIS A 41 0.41 10.09 -8.32
C HIS A 41 1.30 10.37 -7.12
N HIS A 42 1.37 9.41 -6.22
CA HIS A 42 2.15 9.50 -5.00
C HIS A 42 3.25 8.47 -5.02
N LYS A 43 4.46 8.91 -4.74
CA LYS A 43 5.64 8.07 -4.81
C LYS A 43 6.06 7.64 -3.41
N PHE A 44 6.10 6.34 -3.19
CA PHE A 44 6.54 5.77 -1.93
C PHE A 44 7.86 5.04 -2.14
N ILE A 45 8.78 5.20 -1.19
CA ILE A 45 10.04 4.49 -1.24
C ILE A 45 10.24 3.71 0.03
N LYS A 46 11.04 2.66 -0.07
CA LYS A 46 11.38 1.85 1.09
C LYS A 46 12.86 1.53 1.02
N GLN A 47 13.54 1.63 2.15
CA GLN A 47 14.95 1.32 2.24
C GLN A 47 15.17 -0.13 1.85
N GLY A 48 16.10 -0.36 0.95
CA GLY A 48 16.38 -1.71 0.47
C GLY A 48 15.70 -2.06 -0.83
N LEU A 49 14.74 -1.24 -1.28
CA LEU A 49 14.11 -1.45 -2.56
C LEU A 49 14.72 -0.51 -3.59
N ASN A 50 14.98 -1.05 -4.77
CA ASN A 50 15.65 -0.29 -5.82
C ASN A 50 14.75 0.68 -6.53
N ARG A 51 13.45 0.48 -6.48
CA ARG A 51 12.54 1.32 -7.23
C ARG A 51 11.37 1.73 -6.36
N PRO A 52 10.76 2.88 -6.66
CA PRO A 52 9.63 3.34 -5.88
C PRO A 52 8.35 2.60 -6.24
N PHE A 53 7.38 2.69 -5.35
CA PHE A 53 6.04 2.23 -5.61
C PHE A 53 5.18 3.46 -5.86
N ILE A 54 4.54 3.53 -7.01
CA ILE A 54 3.71 4.65 -7.38
C ILE A 54 2.25 4.28 -7.17
N LEU A 55 1.56 5.07 -6.37
CA LEU A 55 0.15 4.83 -6.06
C LEU A 55 -0.68 5.99 -6.56
N ALA A 56 -1.62 5.71 -7.44
CA ALA A 56 -2.52 6.73 -7.94
C ALA A 56 -3.64 6.96 -6.95
N LYS A 57 -3.88 8.23 -6.60
CA LYS A 57 -4.91 8.57 -5.65
C LYS A 57 -6.23 8.81 -6.37
N HIS A 58 -6.98 7.76 -6.56
CA HIS A 58 -8.33 7.87 -7.10
C HIS A 58 -9.16 6.75 -6.50
N HIS A 59 -10.46 6.88 -6.63
CA HIS A 59 -11.37 5.93 -6.02
C HIS A 59 -12.16 5.22 -7.09
N PRO A 60 -12.27 3.92 -6.95
CA PRO A 60 -11.54 3.09 -5.99
C PRO A 60 -10.10 2.86 -6.44
N ILE A 61 -9.28 2.40 -5.52
CA ILE A 61 -7.90 2.08 -5.84
C ILE A 61 -7.88 0.87 -6.77
N ASP A 62 -6.96 0.89 -7.73
CA ASP A 62 -6.80 -0.20 -8.68
C ASP A 62 -6.52 -1.51 -7.94
N PRO A 63 -7.27 -2.57 -8.22
CA PRO A 63 -7.02 -3.86 -7.56
C PRO A 63 -5.60 -4.38 -7.74
N ALA A 64 -4.95 -4.05 -8.86
CA ALA A 64 -3.56 -4.47 -9.05
C ALA A 64 -2.65 -3.86 -7.99
N ALA A 65 -2.93 -2.60 -7.59
CA ALA A 65 -2.15 -1.96 -6.55
C ALA A 65 -2.35 -2.67 -5.21
N ILE A 66 -3.57 -3.10 -4.94
CA ILE A 66 -3.84 -3.83 -3.69
C ILE A 66 -3.04 -5.13 -3.66
N ASN A 67 -2.98 -5.84 -4.78
CA ASN A 67 -2.20 -7.07 -4.84
C ASN A 67 -0.72 -6.80 -4.58
N GLU A 68 -0.18 -5.72 -5.14
CA GLU A 68 1.22 -5.39 -4.92
C GLU A 68 1.49 -5.04 -3.47
N ILE A 69 0.57 -4.30 -2.85
CA ILE A 69 0.72 -3.94 -1.44
C ILE A 69 0.71 -5.19 -0.58
N LEU A 70 -0.17 -6.14 -0.89
CA LEU A 70 -0.21 -7.39 -0.14
C LEU A 70 1.07 -8.19 -0.31
N ASP A 71 1.68 -8.13 -1.48
CA ASP A 71 2.97 -8.79 -1.68
C ASP A 71 4.02 -8.21 -0.75
N PHE A 72 4.06 -6.89 -0.61
CA PHE A 72 5.01 -6.27 0.32
C PHE A 72 4.74 -6.72 1.74
N VAL A 73 3.48 -6.77 2.15
CA VAL A 73 3.12 -7.20 3.49
C VAL A 73 3.57 -8.62 3.72
N ASN A 74 3.32 -9.50 2.77
CA ASN A 74 3.68 -10.90 2.92
C ASN A 74 5.18 -11.09 3.00
N LYS A 75 5.94 -10.32 2.22
CA LYS A 75 7.39 -10.43 2.28
C LYS A 75 7.93 -10.01 3.63
N GLU A 76 7.31 -9.01 4.24
CA GLU A 76 7.76 -8.53 5.55
C GLU A 76 7.53 -9.56 6.63
N TYR A 77 6.42 -10.28 6.54
CA TYR A 77 6.04 -11.18 7.63
C TYR A 77 6.40 -12.61 7.41
N LYS A 78 6.82 -12.96 6.24
CA LYS A 78 7.14 -14.36 5.95
C LYS A 78 8.60 -14.63 6.03
N LYS A 79 9.21 -14.21 7.02
CA LYS A 79 10.63 -14.49 7.13
C LYS A 79 10.94 -15.77 7.81
#